data_a7d940eda0ced7a1893eb2cfa7491ccf
#
_entry.id   a7d940eda0ced7a1893eb2cfa7491ccf
#
_cell.length_a   1.000
_cell.length_b   1.000
_cell.length_c   1.000
_cell.angle_alpha   90.00
_cell.angle_beta   90.00
_cell.angle_gamma   90.00
#
_symmetry.space_group_name_H-M   'P 1'
#
loop_
_entity.id
_entity.type
_entity.pdbx_description
1 polymer ?
#
loop_
_entity_poly.entity_id
_entity_poly.type
_entity_poly.pdbx_seq_one_letter_code
_entity_poly.pdbx_strand_id
1 'polypeptide(L)'
;LFYNRKIFAKGDAFFEVHAGDDFSVKSPNGKVKVLGTTFCVSEKEDGFLVSCFEGKVEVIYKEEERQLLKGDQYDRTRQTIEVYPVKELKFPEYVAFTYSFQNQNINDIWPLIEQYFGVQIYTDIPIEKRFTGAFRTSDLMEVMEIICVSLNLNMQKVAEKEFYIELANENS
;
A
#
# COMPACT_ATOMS: atom_id res chain seq x y z
N LEU A 1 5.48 9.60 28.52
CA LEU A 1 5.58 8.18 28.15
C LEU A 1 6.00 8.10 26.69
N PHE A 2 7.24 7.71 26.41
CA PHE A 2 7.69 7.48 25.03
C PHE A 2 7.20 6.09 24.61
N TYR A 3 6.30 6.04 23.66
CA TYR A 3 5.86 4.77 23.04
C TYR A 3 6.87 4.36 21.97
N ASN A 4 7.72 3.42 22.31
CA ASN A 4 8.65 2.83 21.34
C ASN A 4 7.90 1.80 20.50
N ARG A 5 7.41 2.20 19.32
CA ARG A 5 6.67 1.36 18.40
C ARG A 5 7.63 0.43 17.65
N LYS A 6 7.49 -0.88 17.88
CA LYS A 6 8.31 -1.92 17.24
C LYS A 6 7.43 -2.87 16.46
N ILE A 7 7.80 -3.11 15.21
CA ILE A 7 7.14 -4.08 14.32
C ILE A 7 8.19 -5.11 13.89
N PHE A 8 7.74 -6.35 13.72
CA PHE A 8 8.51 -7.38 13.04
C PHE A 8 7.90 -7.57 11.65
N ALA A 9 8.70 -7.35 10.60
CA ALA A 9 8.28 -7.53 9.21
C ALA A 9 9.02 -8.72 8.59
N LYS A 10 8.29 -9.48 7.77
CA LYS A 10 8.83 -10.55 6.92
C LYS A 10 8.21 -10.39 5.53
N GLY A 11 9.07 -10.32 4.50
CA GLY A 11 8.66 -10.00 3.14
C GLY A 11 8.66 -8.51 2.86
N ASP A 12 7.80 -8.07 1.96
CA ASP A 12 7.72 -6.68 1.52
C ASP A 12 6.73 -5.89 2.37
N ALA A 13 7.16 -4.74 2.89
CA ALA A 13 6.31 -3.87 3.68
C ALA A 13 6.61 -2.39 3.40
N PHE A 14 5.55 -1.61 3.26
CA PHE A 14 5.60 -0.15 3.14
C PHE A 14 5.10 0.49 4.42
N PHE A 15 5.75 1.57 4.81
CA PHE A 15 5.44 2.29 6.04
C PHE A 15 5.32 3.78 5.76
N GLU A 16 4.26 4.36 6.25
CA GLU A 16 4.08 5.80 6.38
C GLU A 16 4.01 6.11 7.87
N VAL A 17 5.06 6.71 8.40
CA VAL A 17 5.21 6.99 9.82
C VAL A 17 5.12 8.49 10.04
N HIS A 18 4.09 8.94 10.74
CA HIS A 18 3.97 10.34 11.13
C HIS A 18 5.04 10.72 12.14
N ALA A 19 5.51 11.97 12.07
CA ALA A 19 6.50 12.51 12.99
C ALA A 19 6.03 12.40 14.45
N GLY A 20 6.92 12.02 15.34
CA GLY A 20 6.64 11.83 16.76
C GLY A 20 7.58 10.83 17.41
N ASP A 21 7.03 9.74 17.93
CA ASP A 21 7.76 8.74 18.66
C ASP A 21 8.65 7.85 17.78
N ASP A 22 9.67 7.29 18.37
CA ASP A 22 10.56 6.33 17.75
C ASP A 22 9.77 5.13 17.17
N PHE A 23 9.97 4.87 15.90
CA PHE A 23 9.41 3.72 15.22
C PHE A 23 10.54 2.82 14.70
N SER A 24 10.44 1.52 14.94
CA SER A 24 11.41 0.57 14.42
C SER A 24 10.79 -0.67 13.82
N VAL A 25 11.34 -1.08 12.69
CA VAL A 25 11.02 -2.34 12.02
C VAL A 25 12.20 -3.28 12.19
N LYS A 26 11.94 -4.48 12.70
CA LYS A 26 12.90 -5.57 12.73
C LYS A 26 12.56 -6.58 11.65
N SER A 27 13.57 -7.12 11.01
CA SER A 27 13.47 -8.25 10.10
C SER A 27 14.57 -9.26 10.41
N PRO A 28 14.55 -10.48 9.87
CA PRO A 28 15.65 -11.43 9.98
C PRO A 28 16.99 -10.86 9.52
N ASN A 29 17.00 -10.01 8.51
CA ASN A 29 18.20 -9.48 7.86
C ASN A 29 18.58 -8.06 8.26
N GLY A 30 17.86 -7.42 9.19
CA GLY A 30 18.21 -6.06 9.60
C GLY A 30 17.19 -5.40 10.51
N LYS A 31 17.52 -4.18 10.89
CA LYS A 31 16.62 -3.30 11.64
C LYS A 31 16.60 -1.92 11.02
N VAL A 32 15.44 -1.33 10.97
CA VAL A 32 15.22 0.05 10.52
C VAL A 32 14.68 0.87 11.68
N LYS A 33 15.19 2.09 11.84
CA LYS A 33 14.65 3.09 12.77
C LYS A 33 14.31 4.37 12.04
N VAL A 34 13.20 4.99 12.42
CA VAL A 34 12.72 6.26 11.86
C VAL A 34 12.00 7.10 12.92
N LEU A 35 11.87 8.41 12.66
CA LEU A 35 11.16 9.37 13.52
C LEU A 35 9.95 10.03 12.84
N GLY A 36 9.75 9.77 11.56
CA GLY A 36 8.70 10.35 10.75
C GLY A 36 9.12 10.25 9.28
N THR A 37 8.71 9.18 8.62
CA THR A 37 9.36 8.78 7.38
C THR A 37 8.41 7.92 6.56
N THR A 38 8.45 8.11 5.26
CA THR A 38 7.82 7.20 4.30
C THR A 38 8.91 6.33 3.67
N PHE A 39 8.82 5.03 3.89
CA PHE A 39 9.84 4.09 3.45
C PHE A 39 9.27 2.70 3.16
N CYS A 40 10.01 1.90 2.44
CA CYS A 40 9.70 0.49 2.32
C CYS A 40 10.88 -0.40 2.74
N VAL A 41 10.54 -1.59 3.20
CA VAL A 41 11.46 -2.68 3.50
C VAL A 41 11.05 -3.84 2.63
N SER A 42 12.01 -4.40 1.89
CA SER A 42 11.81 -5.62 1.11
C SER A 42 12.82 -6.65 1.59
N GLU A 43 12.30 -7.74 2.12
CA GLU A 43 13.10 -8.83 2.60
C GLU A 43 12.97 -10.03 1.68
N LYS A 44 14.08 -10.48 1.17
CA LYS A 44 14.20 -11.66 0.30
C LYS A 44 15.12 -12.68 0.96
N GLU A 45 15.09 -13.91 0.48
CA GLU A 45 15.89 -15.00 1.06
C GLU A 45 17.37 -14.64 1.22
N ASP A 46 17.93 -13.90 0.27
CA ASP A 46 19.36 -13.55 0.24
C ASP A 46 19.62 -12.03 0.42
N GLY A 47 18.63 -11.24 0.82
CA GLY A 47 18.81 -9.80 0.82
C GLY A 47 17.86 -9.00 1.67
N PHE A 48 18.26 -7.74 1.86
CA PHE A 48 17.51 -6.73 2.60
C PHE A 48 17.62 -5.41 1.86
N LEU A 49 16.50 -4.94 1.35
CA LEU A 49 16.39 -3.70 0.61
C LEU A 49 15.57 -2.71 1.43
N VAL A 50 16.05 -1.48 1.57
CA VAL A 50 15.31 -0.38 2.22
C VAL A 50 15.33 0.82 1.30
N SER A 51 14.17 1.39 1.02
CA SER A 51 14.02 2.59 0.19
C SER A 51 13.38 3.72 0.99
N CYS A 52 14.01 4.89 1.00
CA CYS A 52 13.53 6.08 1.69
C CYS A 52 12.84 7.03 0.71
N PHE A 53 11.51 7.16 0.78
CA PHE A 53 10.73 8.05 -0.10
C PHE A 53 10.61 9.45 0.47
N GLU A 54 10.52 9.57 1.79
CA GLU A 54 10.44 10.86 2.48
C GLU A 54 11.02 10.73 3.89
N GLY A 55 11.67 11.80 4.36
CA GLY A 55 12.29 11.86 5.68
C GLY A 55 13.68 11.22 5.72
N LYS A 56 13.93 10.43 6.75
CA LYS A 56 15.24 9.87 7.06
C LYS A 56 15.10 8.50 7.71
N VAL A 57 15.88 7.56 7.21
CA VAL A 57 15.91 6.17 7.69
C VAL A 57 17.29 5.83 8.23
N GLU A 58 17.37 5.21 9.39
CA GLU A 58 18.57 4.57 9.92
C GLU A 58 18.45 3.07 9.74
N VAL A 59 19.32 2.49 8.94
CA VAL A 59 19.39 1.04 8.72
C VAL A 59 20.52 0.47 9.55
N ILE A 60 20.22 -0.56 10.33
CA ILE A 60 21.16 -1.23 11.22
C ILE A 60 21.27 -2.70 10.82
N TYR A 61 22.44 -3.12 10.47
CA TYR A 61 22.76 -4.51 10.18
C TYR A 61 24.04 -4.93 10.92
N LYS A 62 23.93 -5.90 11.82
CA LYS A 62 25.00 -6.29 12.75
C LYS A 62 25.52 -5.06 13.53
N GLU A 63 26.79 -4.72 13.36
CA GLU A 63 27.44 -3.56 13.98
C GLU A 63 27.49 -2.34 13.03
N GLU A 64 26.95 -2.45 11.83
CA GLU A 64 26.94 -1.37 10.86
C GLU A 64 25.64 -0.58 10.88
N GLU A 65 25.78 0.74 10.87
CA GLU A 65 24.69 1.69 10.76
C GLU A 65 24.84 2.51 9.48
N ARG A 66 23.76 2.65 8.74
CA ARG A 66 23.70 3.47 7.52
C ARG A 66 22.49 4.37 7.58
N GLN A 67 22.68 5.60 7.16
CA GLN A 67 21.63 6.60 7.08
C GLN A 67 21.21 6.78 5.61
N LEU A 68 19.90 6.74 5.37
CA LEU A 68 19.28 7.02 4.10
C LEU A 68 18.53 8.35 4.21
N LEU A 69 18.66 9.18 3.20
CA LEU A 69 17.86 10.36 2.99
C LEU A 69 16.81 10.10 1.91
N LYS A 70 15.90 11.03 1.73
CA LYS A 70 14.89 10.96 0.66
C LYS A 70 15.56 10.67 -0.69
N GLY A 71 15.09 9.60 -1.35
CA GLY A 71 15.60 9.13 -2.64
C GLY A 71 16.70 8.09 -2.54
N ASP A 72 17.24 7.82 -1.35
CA ASP A 72 18.27 6.81 -1.19
C ASP A 72 17.67 5.41 -1.05
N GLN A 73 18.45 4.45 -1.50
CA GLN A 73 18.17 3.04 -1.36
C GLN A 73 19.38 2.31 -0.73
N TYR A 74 19.12 1.51 0.28
CA TYR A 74 20.07 0.58 0.86
C TYR A 74 19.80 -0.81 0.29
N ASP A 75 20.77 -1.38 -0.37
CA ASP A 75 20.69 -2.72 -0.93
C ASP A 75 21.76 -3.61 -0.31
N ARG A 76 21.31 -4.68 0.30
CA ARG A 76 22.15 -5.74 0.79
C ARG A 76 21.70 -7.05 0.15
N THR A 77 21.91 -7.15 -1.13
CA THR A 77 21.80 -8.40 -1.88
C THR A 77 23.20 -8.91 -2.17
N ARG A 78 23.40 -10.23 -2.21
CA ARG A 78 24.66 -10.85 -2.63
C ARG A 78 25.93 -10.45 -1.85
N GLN A 79 25.83 -10.24 -0.53
CA GLN A 79 26.96 -9.92 0.36
C GLN A 79 27.58 -8.51 0.20
N THR A 80 27.11 -7.69 -0.70
CA THR A 80 27.50 -6.28 -0.81
C THR A 80 26.50 -5.40 -0.09
N ILE A 81 26.98 -4.33 0.54
CA ILE A 81 26.17 -3.28 1.17
C ILE A 81 26.40 -2.03 0.35
N GLU A 82 25.36 -1.57 -0.31
CA GLU A 82 25.39 -0.38 -1.13
C GLU A 82 24.32 0.61 -0.67
N VAL A 83 24.68 1.88 -0.56
CA VAL A 83 23.74 3.01 -0.42
C VAL A 83 23.93 3.87 -1.64
N TYR A 84 22.88 4.04 -2.40
CA TYR A 84 22.93 4.82 -3.62
C TYR A 84 21.64 5.64 -3.81
N PRO A 85 21.77 6.86 -4.39
CA PRO A 85 20.60 7.63 -4.80
C PRO A 85 19.92 6.98 -6.00
N VAL A 86 18.63 6.83 -5.94
CA VAL A 86 17.81 6.36 -7.06
C VAL A 86 17.21 7.57 -7.75
N LYS A 87 17.54 7.77 -9.02
CA LYS A 87 17.15 8.96 -9.79
C LYS A 87 15.63 9.17 -9.85
N GLU A 88 14.87 8.07 -9.84
CA GLU A 88 13.41 8.08 -9.77
C GLU A 88 12.95 6.94 -8.85
N LEU A 89 12.99 7.17 -7.54
CA LEU A 89 12.48 6.20 -6.59
C LEU A 89 10.96 6.16 -6.68
N LYS A 90 10.43 5.08 -7.22
CA LYS A 90 8.99 4.86 -7.33
C LYS A 90 8.46 4.10 -6.13
N PHE A 91 7.27 4.47 -5.68
CA PHE A 91 6.54 3.66 -4.71
C PHE A 91 6.36 2.24 -5.27
N PRO A 92 6.49 1.22 -4.42
CA PRO A 92 6.17 -0.14 -4.84
C PRO A 92 4.75 -0.23 -5.39
N GLU A 93 4.52 -1.03 -6.40
CA GLU A 93 3.19 -1.17 -7.03
C GLU A 93 2.10 -1.57 -6.03
N TYR A 94 2.46 -2.33 -5.01
CA TYR A 94 1.55 -2.74 -3.95
C TYR A 94 1.14 -1.61 -2.98
N VAL A 95 1.80 -0.45 -3.03
CA VAL A 95 1.48 0.71 -2.17
C VAL A 95 0.32 1.53 -2.71
N ALA A 96 0.19 1.54 -4.02
CA ALA A 96 -0.94 2.16 -4.66
C ALA A 96 -1.80 1.06 -5.26
N PHE A 97 -3.08 1.03 -4.91
CA PHE A 97 -4.04 0.20 -5.60
C PHE A 97 -4.05 0.63 -7.06
N THR A 98 -3.20 -0.04 -7.84
CA THR A 98 -3.09 0.22 -9.27
C THR A 98 -3.74 -0.95 -9.99
N TYR A 99 -4.90 -0.71 -10.54
CA TYR A 99 -5.60 -1.69 -11.33
C TYR A 99 -5.99 -1.10 -12.67
N SER A 100 -5.79 -1.90 -13.69
CA SER A 100 -6.29 -1.64 -15.03
C SER A 100 -7.23 -2.77 -15.41
N PHE A 101 -8.46 -2.44 -15.65
CA PHE A 101 -9.50 -3.38 -16.06
C PHE A 101 -9.89 -3.10 -17.50
N GLN A 102 -9.98 -4.14 -18.30
CA GLN A 102 -10.47 -4.05 -19.66
C GLN A 102 -11.63 -5.00 -19.85
N ASN A 103 -12.84 -4.45 -19.97
CA ASN A 103 -14.05 -5.22 -20.15
C ASN A 103 -14.25 -6.33 -19.10
N GLN A 104 -13.88 -6.05 -17.85
CA GLN A 104 -13.94 -7.00 -16.73
C GLN A 104 -15.35 -7.02 -16.11
N ASN A 105 -15.86 -8.20 -15.75
CA ASN A 105 -17.10 -8.29 -15.00
C ASN A 105 -16.95 -7.64 -13.63
N ILE A 106 -17.91 -6.79 -13.26
CA ILE A 106 -17.82 -6.07 -11.98
C ILE A 106 -17.86 -7.01 -10.77
N ASN A 107 -18.52 -8.14 -10.88
CA ASN A 107 -18.59 -9.13 -9.80
C ASN A 107 -17.24 -9.80 -9.53
N ASP A 108 -16.30 -9.76 -10.49
CA ASP A 108 -14.93 -10.23 -10.31
C ASP A 108 -14.03 -9.13 -9.72
N ILE A 109 -14.45 -7.88 -9.79
CA ILE A 109 -13.69 -6.73 -9.28
C ILE A 109 -13.95 -6.49 -7.78
N TRP A 110 -15.20 -6.66 -7.33
CA TRP A 110 -15.55 -6.45 -5.93
C TRP A 110 -14.67 -7.22 -4.94
N PRO A 111 -14.39 -8.52 -5.13
CA PRO A 111 -13.51 -9.26 -4.21
C PRO A 111 -12.08 -8.70 -4.12
N LEU A 112 -11.56 -8.10 -5.19
CA LEU A 112 -10.23 -7.47 -5.19
C LEU A 112 -10.24 -6.19 -4.34
N ILE A 113 -11.29 -5.40 -4.43
CA ILE A 113 -11.47 -4.20 -3.62
C ILE A 113 -11.65 -4.57 -2.15
N GLU A 114 -12.51 -5.56 -1.86
CA GLU A 114 -12.72 -6.07 -0.50
C GLU A 114 -11.43 -6.53 0.14
N GLN A 115 -10.66 -7.33 -0.57
CA GLN A 115 -9.36 -7.84 -0.09
C GLN A 115 -8.36 -6.71 0.17
N TYR A 116 -8.26 -5.74 -0.74
CA TYR A 116 -7.26 -4.68 -0.64
C TYR A 116 -7.59 -3.67 0.46
N PHE A 117 -8.84 -3.24 0.53
CA PHE A 117 -9.27 -2.20 1.48
C PHE A 117 -9.81 -2.75 2.81
N GLY A 118 -9.97 -4.06 2.92
CA GLY A 118 -10.51 -4.70 4.14
C GLY A 118 -11.96 -4.33 4.42
N VAL A 119 -12.79 -4.26 3.38
CA VAL A 119 -14.21 -3.91 3.43
C VAL A 119 -15.08 -5.07 2.93
N GLN A 120 -16.39 -4.95 3.09
CA GLN A 120 -17.37 -5.87 2.52
C GLN A 120 -18.33 -5.13 1.59
N ILE A 121 -18.60 -5.72 0.43
CA ILE A 121 -19.46 -5.16 -0.59
C ILE A 121 -20.62 -6.13 -0.85
N TYR A 122 -21.82 -5.68 -0.62
CA TYR A 122 -23.04 -6.45 -0.79
C TYR A 122 -23.79 -6.00 -2.03
N THR A 123 -24.34 -6.97 -2.77
CA THR A 123 -25.27 -6.75 -3.87
C THR A 123 -26.42 -7.76 -3.73
N ASP A 124 -27.66 -7.36 -4.00
CA ASP A 124 -28.81 -8.27 -3.92
C ASP A 124 -28.79 -9.36 -4.99
N ILE A 125 -28.30 -8.99 -6.17
CA ILE A 125 -28.16 -9.88 -7.32
C ILE A 125 -26.82 -9.59 -8.01
N PRO A 126 -26.26 -10.55 -8.74
CA PRO A 126 -25.12 -10.29 -9.61
C PRO A 126 -25.41 -9.13 -10.57
N ILE A 127 -24.50 -8.15 -10.61
CA ILE A 127 -24.66 -6.99 -11.49
C ILE A 127 -24.08 -7.33 -12.86
N GLU A 128 -24.93 -7.38 -13.87
CA GLU A 128 -24.55 -7.70 -15.26
C GLU A 128 -23.90 -6.48 -15.95
N LYS A 129 -22.79 -5.98 -15.39
CA LYS A 129 -22.04 -4.84 -15.92
C LYS A 129 -20.56 -5.15 -16.02
N ARG A 130 -19.93 -4.51 -17.00
CA ARG A 130 -18.50 -4.69 -17.25
C ARG A 130 -17.80 -3.34 -17.17
N PHE A 131 -16.69 -3.32 -16.44
CA PHE A 131 -15.89 -2.13 -16.22
C PHE A 131 -14.66 -2.12 -17.13
N THR A 132 -14.39 -0.96 -17.71
CA THR A 132 -13.11 -0.64 -18.36
C THR A 132 -12.61 0.66 -17.76
N GLY A 133 -11.47 0.62 -17.14
CA GLY A 133 -10.86 1.79 -16.51
C GLY A 133 -9.59 1.41 -15.78
N ALA A 134 -8.88 2.41 -15.34
CA ALA A 134 -7.68 2.26 -14.51
C ALA A 134 -7.70 3.30 -13.40
N PHE A 135 -7.27 2.91 -12.22
CA PHE A 135 -7.08 3.84 -11.12
C PHE A 135 -5.83 3.46 -10.31
N ARG A 136 -5.23 4.47 -9.73
CA ARG A 136 -4.09 4.36 -8.85
C ARG A 136 -4.32 5.25 -7.65
N THR A 137 -4.88 4.69 -6.59
CA THR A 137 -5.21 5.41 -5.38
C THR A 137 -5.23 4.49 -4.19
N SER A 138 -4.99 5.04 -3.00
CA SER A 138 -5.21 4.37 -1.72
C SER A 138 -6.55 4.77 -1.08
N ASP A 139 -7.32 5.63 -1.75
CA ASP A 139 -8.62 6.10 -1.27
C ASP A 139 -9.73 5.19 -1.80
N LEU A 140 -10.33 4.43 -0.88
CA LEU A 140 -11.47 3.55 -1.18
C LEU A 140 -12.65 4.30 -1.79
N MET A 141 -12.97 5.48 -1.25
CA MET A 141 -14.14 6.22 -1.72
C MET A 141 -13.96 6.69 -3.16
N GLU A 142 -12.75 7.12 -3.51
CA GLU A 142 -12.41 7.47 -4.89
C GLU A 142 -12.58 6.28 -5.85
N VAL A 143 -12.09 5.09 -5.45
CA VAL A 143 -12.26 3.85 -6.25
C VAL A 143 -13.73 3.52 -6.44
N MET A 144 -14.49 3.52 -5.35
CA MET A 144 -15.92 3.19 -5.38
C MET A 144 -16.72 4.18 -6.22
N GLU A 145 -16.41 5.47 -6.09
CA GLU A 145 -17.07 6.53 -6.87
C GLU A 145 -16.80 6.39 -8.38
N ILE A 146 -15.54 6.19 -8.76
CA ILE A 146 -15.17 5.98 -10.17
C ILE A 146 -15.95 4.81 -10.77
N ILE A 147 -16.01 3.68 -10.09
CA ILE A 147 -16.70 2.49 -10.59
C ILE A 147 -18.21 2.72 -10.63
N CYS A 148 -18.79 3.18 -9.53
CA CYS A 148 -20.24 3.34 -9.43
C CYS A 148 -20.77 4.38 -10.44
N VAL A 149 -20.09 5.50 -10.60
CA VAL A 149 -20.45 6.51 -11.60
C VAL A 149 -20.31 5.96 -13.01
N SER A 150 -19.18 5.28 -13.31
CA SER A 150 -18.93 4.72 -14.65
C SER A 150 -19.96 3.67 -15.07
N LEU A 151 -20.48 2.94 -14.10
CA LEU A 151 -21.43 1.84 -14.35
C LEU A 151 -22.89 2.20 -14.05
N ASN A 152 -23.17 3.46 -13.71
CA ASN A 152 -24.49 3.90 -13.25
C ASN A 152 -25.05 2.99 -12.15
N LEU A 153 -24.30 2.94 -11.03
CA LEU A 153 -24.64 2.22 -9.81
C LEU A 153 -24.84 3.19 -8.67
N ASN A 154 -25.75 2.85 -7.77
CA ASN A 154 -25.89 3.51 -6.48
C ASN A 154 -25.04 2.80 -5.44
N MET A 155 -24.41 3.57 -4.58
CA MET A 155 -23.64 3.08 -3.45
C MET A 155 -24.17 3.66 -2.15
N GLN A 156 -24.38 2.81 -1.17
CA GLN A 156 -24.75 3.19 0.18
C GLN A 156 -23.75 2.60 1.18
N LYS A 157 -23.16 3.44 2.02
CA LYS A 157 -22.36 2.99 3.14
C LYS A 157 -23.30 2.57 4.27
N VAL A 158 -23.35 1.27 4.58
CA VAL A 158 -24.26 0.69 5.58
C VAL A 158 -23.62 0.54 6.95
N ALA A 159 -22.27 0.40 7.00
CA ALA A 159 -21.47 0.41 8.21
C ALA A 159 -20.06 0.98 7.92
N GLU A 160 -19.20 1.05 8.94
CA GLU A 160 -17.87 1.65 8.79
C GLU A 160 -17.04 1.03 7.64
N LYS A 161 -17.17 -0.29 7.47
CA LYS A 161 -16.46 -1.07 6.44
C LYS A 161 -17.38 -1.89 5.55
N GLU A 162 -18.64 -1.48 5.43
CA GLU A 162 -19.64 -2.21 4.67
C GLU A 162 -20.37 -1.29 3.69
N PHE A 163 -20.46 -1.74 2.47
CA PHE A 163 -21.08 -1.02 1.37
C PHE A 163 -22.13 -1.88 0.70
N TYR A 164 -23.23 -1.26 0.34
CA TYR A 164 -24.30 -1.87 -0.44
C TYR A 164 -24.36 -1.20 -1.80
N ILE A 165 -24.37 -2.01 -2.87
CA ILE A 165 -24.34 -1.56 -4.25
C ILE A 165 -25.58 -2.09 -4.98
N GLU A 166 -26.26 -1.23 -5.70
CA GLU A 166 -27.42 -1.56 -6.51
C GLU A 166 -27.39 -0.85 -7.87
N LEU A 167 -28.18 -1.31 -8.81
CA LEU A 167 -28.40 -0.59 -10.05
C LEU A 167 -29.10 0.73 -9.78
N ALA A 168 -28.61 1.81 -10.36
CA ALA A 168 -29.35 3.08 -10.31
C ALA A 168 -30.66 2.93 -11.09
N ASN A 169 -31.76 3.35 -10.48
CA ASN A 169 -33.05 3.34 -11.13
C ASN A 169 -33.04 4.32 -12.33
N GLU A 170 -33.51 3.89 -13.50
CA GLU A 170 -33.57 4.72 -14.70
C GLU A 170 -34.55 5.90 -14.63
N ASN A 171 -35.18 6.12 -13.46
CA ASN A 171 -36.21 7.14 -13.23
C ASN A 171 -35.84 8.11 -12.11
N SER A 172 -34.77 8.91 -12.29
CA SER A 172 -34.54 10.09 -11.44
C SER A 172 -33.99 11.24 -12.26
#